data_55c884e2d2adfcaa1e83809ce32d10c0
#
_entry.id   55c884e2d2adfcaa1e83809ce32d10c0
#
_cell.length_a   1.000
_cell.length_b   1.000
_cell.length_c   1.000
_cell.angle_alpha   90.00
_cell.angle_beta   90.00
_cell.angle_gamma   90.00
#
_symmetry.space_group_name_H-M   'P 1'
#
loop_
_entity.id
_entity.type
_entity.pdbx_description
1 polymer ?
#
loop_
_entity_poly.entity_id
_entity_poly.type
_entity_poly.pdbx_seq_one_letter_code
_entity_poly.pdbx_strand_id
1 'polypeptide(L)'
;MQVPSFDLERWQSLHEHQVEINLSESGVEPLRLEELTDAIGDVLGPIELGYAQTNGSAALRDRIAALYPGTGLAEILVTNGSAEANFICAWHLIEPGDEIVVVQPNYMQVAG
;
A
#
# COMPACT_ATOMS: atom_id res chain seq x y z
N MET A 1 -23.00 8.96 2.24
CA MET A 1 -22.54 7.68 1.66
C MET A 1 -22.37 6.71 2.84
N GLN A 2 -22.94 5.54 2.77
CA GLN A 2 -22.72 4.48 3.75
C GLN A 2 -21.73 3.49 3.14
N VAL A 3 -20.62 3.27 3.82
CA VAL A 3 -19.62 2.29 3.42
C VAL A 3 -19.86 1.02 4.22
N PRO A 4 -20.03 -0.15 3.58
CA PRO A 4 -20.18 -1.42 4.26
C PRO A 4 -18.98 -1.70 5.17
N SER A 5 -19.21 -2.41 6.27
CA SER A 5 -18.13 -2.85 7.14
C SER A 5 -17.19 -3.79 6.40
N PHE A 6 -15.89 -3.60 6.56
CA PHE A 6 -14.88 -4.53 6.07
C PHE A 6 -14.64 -5.59 7.14
N ASP A 7 -15.46 -6.62 7.15
CA ASP A 7 -15.55 -7.58 8.23
C ASP A 7 -14.26 -8.37 8.46
N LEU A 8 -13.51 -8.69 7.41
CA LEU A 8 -12.22 -9.37 7.51
C LEU A 8 -11.21 -8.54 8.31
N GLU A 9 -10.99 -7.29 7.91
CA GLU A 9 -10.05 -6.38 8.59
C GLU A 9 -10.48 -6.12 10.03
N ARG A 10 -11.78 -6.00 10.25
CA ARG A 10 -12.33 -5.82 11.58
C ARG A 10 -12.05 -7.04 12.47
N TRP A 11 -12.22 -8.24 11.93
CA TRP A 11 -11.95 -9.48 12.64
C TRP A 11 -10.45 -9.65 12.91
N GLN A 12 -9.60 -9.41 11.93
CA GLN A 12 -8.15 -9.46 12.08
C GLN A 12 -7.67 -8.52 13.19
N SER A 13 -8.05 -7.25 13.13
CA SER A 13 -7.67 -6.24 14.13
C SER A 13 -8.03 -6.60 15.57
N LEU A 14 -9.07 -7.42 15.76
CA LEU A 14 -9.47 -7.88 17.10
C LEU A 14 -8.67 -9.09 17.59
N HIS A 15 -8.15 -9.92 16.69
CA HIS A 15 -7.64 -11.25 17.04
C HIS A 15 -6.17 -11.49 16.70
N GLU A 16 -5.61 -10.79 15.73
CA GLU A 16 -4.26 -11.05 15.21
C GLU A 16 -3.15 -10.96 16.26
N HIS A 17 -3.32 -10.11 17.27
CA HIS A 17 -2.36 -9.94 18.37
C HIS A 17 -2.65 -10.81 19.60
N GLN A 18 -3.69 -11.64 19.53
CA GLN A 18 -4.13 -12.48 20.66
C GLN A 18 -3.80 -13.97 20.46
N VAL A 19 -3.21 -14.32 19.33
CA VAL A 19 -2.89 -15.70 18.96
C VAL A 19 -1.38 -15.89 18.86
N GLU A 20 -0.93 -17.08 19.18
CA GLU A 20 0.48 -17.45 19.06
C GLU A 20 0.90 -17.66 17.60
N ILE A 21 -0.02 -18.22 16.80
CA ILE A 21 0.18 -18.47 15.37
C ILE A 21 -1.01 -17.85 14.60
N ASN A 22 -0.71 -16.85 13.78
CA ASN A 22 -1.72 -16.20 12.94
C ASN A 22 -1.72 -16.83 11.53
N LEU A 23 -2.77 -17.58 11.20
CA LEU A 23 -2.96 -18.19 9.88
C LEU A 23 -3.80 -17.32 8.92
N SER A 24 -4.28 -16.16 9.38
CA SER A 24 -5.08 -15.24 8.57
C SER A 24 -4.24 -14.14 7.90
N GLU A 25 -2.98 -14.02 8.28
CA GLU A 25 -2.05 -13.06 7.68
C GLU A 25 -1.48 -13.61 6.37
N SER A 26 -1.57 -12.83 5.30
CA SER A 26 -1.00 -13.17 3.98
C SER A 26 0.28 -12.41 3.66
N GLY A 27 0.70 -11.50 4.53
CA GLY A 27 1.91 -10.73 4.40
C GLY A 27 3.18 -11.55 4.67
N VAL A 28 4.31 -11.01 4.28
CA VAL A 28 5.61 -11.52 4.69
C VAL A 28 5.91 -11.06 6.12
N GLU A 29 6.77 -11.80 6.82
CA GLU A 29 7.19 -11.42 8.17
C GLU A 29 7.82 -10.02 8.17
N PRO A 30 7.41 -9.12 9.10
CA PRO A 30 7.93 -7.76 9.12
C PRO A 30 9.41 -7.75 9.47
N LEU A 31 10.18 -6.99 8.71
CA LEU A 31 11.58 -6.72 9.01
C LEU A 31 11.70 -5.83 10.25
N ARG A 32 12.74 -6.06 11.05
CA ARG A 32 13.11 -5.14 12.12
C ARG A 32 13.90 -3.98 11.56
N LEU A 33 13.78 -2.81 12.18
CA LEU A 33 14.52 -1.63 11.75
C LEU A 33 16.04 -1.86 11.82
N GLU A 34 16.54 -2.63 12.79
CA GLU A 34 17.95 -3.00 12.91
C GLU A 34 18.47 -3.78 11.70
N GLU A 35 17.64 -4.65 11.10
CA GLU A 35 17.99 -5.41 9.88
C GLU A 35 18.12 -4.49 8.66
N LEU A 36 17.41 -3.38 8.65
CA LEU A 36 17.52 -2.36 7.61
C LEU A 36 18.70 -1.43 7.85
N THR A 37 18.99 -1.05 9.11
CA THR A 37 20.07 -0.12 9.42
C THR A 37 21.44 -0.68 9.08
N ASP A 38 21.65 -1.99 9.20
CA ASP A 38 22.88 -2.66 8.77
C ASP A 38 23.09 -2.54 7.24
N ALA A 39 22.01 -2.49 6.47
CA ALA A 39 22.05 -2.36 5.01
C ALA A 39 22.17 -0.92 4.52
N ILE A 40 21.60 0.04 5.24
CA ILE A 40 21.49 1.44 4.82
C ILE A 40 22.41 2.41 5.60
N GLY A 41 23.11 1.92 6.63
CA GLY A 41 24.01 2.74 7.43
C GLY A 41 23.31 3.89 8.16
N ASP A 42 24.04 4.96 8.46
CA ASP A 42 23.51 6.14 9.17
C ASP A 42 22.74 7.10 8.24
N VAL A 43 21.74 6.57 7.55
CA VAL A 43 20.89 7.35 6.61
C VAL A 43 19.77 8.09 7.35
N LEU A 44 19.43 7.66 8.58
CA LEU A 44 18.31 8.22 9.32
C LEU A 44 18.64 9.60 9.92
N GLY A 45 19.91 9.83 10.33
CA GLY A 45 20.32 11.08 10.95
C GLY A 45 20.07 12.34 10.11
N PRO A 46 20.36 12.34 8.80
CA PRO A 46 20.15 13.50 7.94
C PRO A 46 18.74 13.70 7.43
N ILE A 47 17.76 12.85 7.78
CA ILE A 47 16.39 12.98 7.29
C ILE A 47 15.70 14.16 8.00
N GLU A 48 15.27 15.15 7.21
CA GLU A 48 14.42 16.23 7.69
C GLU A 48 12.98 15.75 7.85
N LEU A 49 12.39 15.97 9.04
CA LEU A 49 11.00 15.65 9.33
C LEU A 49 10.09 16.78 8.84
N GLY A 50 9.98 16.94 7.54
CA GLY A 50 9.19 17.96 6.87
C GLY A 50 8.15 17.37 5.91
N TYR A 51 7.51 18.25 5.14
CA TYR A 51 6.60 17.80 4.09
C TYR A 51 7.38 17.14 2.94
N ALA A 52 7.00 15.89 2.64
CA ALA A 52 7.50 15.19 1.46
C ALA A 52 6.72 15.60 0.20
N GLN A 53 7.25 15.21 -0.97
CA GLN A 53 6.52 15.35 -2.23
C GLN A 53 5.25 14.50 -2.21
N THR A 54 4.12 15.09 -2.59
CA THR A 54 2.79 14.45 -2.51
C THR A 54 2.63 13.19 -3.35
N ASN A 55 3.42 13.08 -4.42
CA ASN A 55 3.44 11.92 -5.31
C ASN A 55 4.59 10.94 -5.05
N GLY A 56 5.29 11.11 -3.92
CA GLY A 56 6.48 10.36 -3.57
C GLY A 56 7.78 11.07 -3.99
N SER A 57 8.85 10.85 -3.23
CA SER A 57 10.15 11.47 -3.54
C SER A 57 10.65 11.07 -4.92
N ALA A 58 11.35 11.97 -5.60
CA ALA A 58 11.91 11.69 -6.92
C ALA A 58 12.82 10.45 -6.91
N ALA A 59 13.65 10.30 -5.87
CA ALA A 59 14.54 9.16 -5.73
C ALA A 59 13.79 7.82 -5.60
N LEU A 60 12.68 7.78 -4.86
CA LEU A 60 11.85 6.58 -4.73
C LEU A 60 11.15 6.25 -6.05
N ARG A 61 10.54 7.25 -6.69
CA ARG A 61 9.85 7.06 -7.97
C ARG A 61 10.79 6.61 -9.09
N ASP A 62 12.02 7.11 -9.10
CA ASP A 62 13.04 6.69 -10.05
C ASP A 62 13.40 5.21 -9.88
N ARG A 63 13.59 4.76 -8.63
CA ARG A 63 13.84 3.35 -8.33
C ARG A 63 12.67 2.45 -8.68
N ILE A 64 11.44 2.90 -8.47
CA ILE A 64 10.23 2.16 -8.87
C ILE A 64 10.14 2.10 -10.40
N ALA A 65 10.32 3.21 -11.10
CA ALA A 65 10.29 3.27 -12.56
C ALA A 65 11.29 2.30 -13.20
N ALA A 66 12.48 2.15 -12.61
CA ALA A 66 13.50 1.22 -13.09
C ALA A 66 13.07 -0.26 -13.07
N LEU A 67 12.03 -0.63 -12.32
CA LEU A 67 11.46 -1.98 -12.31
C LEU A 67 10.55 -2.23 -13.53
N TYR A 68 10.13 -1.19 -14.24
CA TYR A 68 9.17 -1.26 -15.33
C TYR A 68 9.78 -0.70 -16.62
N PRO A 69 10.17 -1.53 -17.60
CA PRO A 69 10.78 -1.07 -18.84
C PRO A 69 9.89 -0.05 -19.58
N GLY A 70 10.47 1.08 -19.92
CA GLY A 70 9.78 2.15 -20.67
C GLY A 70 9.00 3.13 -19.79
N THR A 71 9.00 2.96 -18.46
CA THR A 71 8.32 3.83 -17.51
C THR A 71 9.25 4.91 -17.00
N GLY A 72 8.78 6.15 -17.00
CA GLY A 72 9.49 7.30 -16.45
C GLY A 72 8.94 7.77 -15.11
N LEU A 73 9.63 8.69 -14.50
CA LEU A 73 9.34 9.27 -13.19
C LEU A 73 7.93 9.90 -13.10
N ALA A 74 7.43 10.46 -14.21
CA ALA A 74 6.13 11.10 -14.27
C ALA A 74 4.96 10.12 -14.22
N GLU A 75 5.20 8.84 -14.49
CA GLU A 75 4.19 7.79 -14.54
C GLU A 75 4.06 7.02 -13.22
N ILE A 76 4.84 7.42 -12.20
CA ILE A 76 4.83 6.79 -10.88
C ILE A 76 4.16 7.71 -9.87
N LEU A 77 3.15 7.18 -9.19
CA LEU A 77 2.51 7.76 -8.01
C LEU A 77 2.72 6.81 -6.83
N VAL A 78 3.31 7.32 -5.77
CA VAL A 78 3.50 6.58 -4.51
C VAL A 78 2.35 6.91 -3.56
N THR A 79 1.79 5.90 -2.94
CA THR A 79 0.68 5.99 -1.98
C THR A 79 1.05 5.34 -0.64
N ASN A 80 0.26 5.61 0.40
CA ASN A 80 0.40 4.94 1.69
C ASN A 80 -0.32 3.58 1.66
N GLY A 81 0.34 2.61 1.04
CA GLY A 81 -0.18 1.27 0.85
C GLY A 81 -1.07 1.12 -0.39
N SER A 82 -1.33 -0.14 -0.74
CA SER A 82 -2.15 -0.51 -1.89
C SER A 82 -3.63 -0.13 -1.73
N ALA A 83 -4.10 0.00 -0.50
CA ALA A 83 -5.48 0.40 -0.24
C ALA A 83 -5.77 1.82 -0.75
N GLU A 84 -4.87 2.77 -0.51
CA GLU A 84 -4.98 4.12 -1.06
C GLU A 84 -4.88 4.12 -2.59
N ALA A 85 -3.95 3.34 -3.15
CA ALA A 85 -3.81 3.21 -4.60
C ALA A 85 -5.11 2.68 -5.24
N ASN A 86 -5.70 1.63 -4.71
CA ASN A 86 -6.97 1.07 -5.18
C ASN A 86 -8.11 2.09 -5.09
N PHE A 87 -8.18 2.83 -3.98
CA PHE A 87 -9.20 3.86 -3.80
C PHE A 87 -9.05 4.98 -4.84
N ILE A 88 -7.84 5.47 -5.06
CA ILE A 88 -7.57 6.52 -6.06
C ILE A 88 -7.91 6.04 -7.47
N CYS A 89 -7.52 4.81 -7.82
CA CYS A 89 -7.86 4.22 -9.11
C CYS A 89 -9.36 4.10 -9.31
N ALA A 90 -10.08 3.56 -8.33
CA ALA A 90 -11.53 3.43 -8.41
C ALA A 90 -12.22 4.80 -8.51
N TRP A 91 -11.78 5.76 -7.71
CA TRP A 91 -12.33 7.12 -7.71
C TRP A 91 -12.10 7.87 -9.01
N HIS A 92 -10.96 7.64 -9.67
CA HIS A 92 -10.59 8.35 -10.90
C HIS A 92 -11.15 7.70 -12.16
N LEU A 93 -11.28 6.37 -12.18
CA LEU A 93 -11.58 5.61 -13.39
C LEU A 93 -13.04 5.19 -13.51
N ILE A 94 -13.79 5.19 -12.39
CA ILE A 94 -15.16 4.61 -12.37
C ILE A 94 -16.18 5.72 -12.14
N GLU A 95 -17.17 5.79 -13.06
CA GLU A 95 -18.31 6.70 -12.98
C GLU A 95 -19.61 5.93 -12.70
N PRO A 96 -20.65 6.60 -12.18
CA PRO A 96 -21.95 5.97 -12.00
C PRO A 96 -22.52 5.43 -13.32
N GLY A 97 -22.76 4.12 -13.37
CA GLY A 97 -23.24 3.42 -14.55
C GLY A 97 -22.18 2.58 -15.26
N ASP A 98 -20.92 2.69 -14.88
CA ASP A 98 -19.86 1.85 -15.40
C ASP A 98 -19.96 0.41 -14.89
N GLU A 99 -19.50 -0.52 -15.70
CA GLU A 99 -19.38 -1.93 -15.36
C GLU A 99 -17.90 -2.28 -15.13
N ILE A 100 -17.61 -2.95 -14.00
CA ILE A 100 -16.27 -3.45 -13.67
C ILE A 100 -16.30 -4.96 -13.50
N VAL A 101 -15.19 -5.60 -13.86
CA VAL A 101 -14.99 -7.04 -13.65
C VAL A 101 -14.09 -7.25 -12.44
N VAL A 102 -14.61 -7.94 -11.43
CA VAL A 102 -13.86 -8.27 -10.21
C VAL A 102 -13.68 -9.77 -10.11
N VAL A 103 -12.43 -10.23 -9.99
CA VAL A 103 -12.11 -11.64 -9.75
C VAL A 103 -12.46 -12.00 -8.31
N GLN A 104 -13.11 -13.12 -8.09
CA GLN A 104 -13.45 -13.63 -6.76
C GLN A 104 -12.94 -15.08 -6.56
N PRO A 105 -12.48 -15.43 -5.35
CA PRO A 105 -12.30 -14.59 -4.16
C PRO A 105 -11.14 -13.61 -4.34
N ASN A 106 -11.26 -12.42 -3.74
CA ASN A 106 -10.24 -11.37 -3.80
C ASN A 106 -10.32 -10.50 -2.55
N TYR A 107 -9.36 -9.59 -2.38
CA TYR A 107 -9.39 -8.57 -1.36
C TYR A 107 -10.66 -7.73 -1.50
N MET A 108 -11.45 -7.64 -0.43
CA MET A 108 -12.83 -7.13 -0.50
C MET A 108 -12.94 -5.64 -0.77
N GLN A 109 -11.87 -4.89 -0.63
CA GLN A 109 -11.86 -3.44 -0.83
C GLN A 109 -12.35 -3.03 -2.21
N VAL A 110 -11.93 -3.75 -3.26
CA VAL A 110 -12.31 -3.39 -4.65
C VAL A 110 -13.81 -3.54 -4.86
N ALA A 111 -14.41 -4.62 -4.38
CA ALA A 111 -15.84 -4.83 -4.48
C ALA A 111 -16.63 -3.85 -3.58
N GLY A 112 -16.06 -3.48 -2.44
CA GLY A 112 -16.66 -2.53 -1.50
C GLY A 112 -16.65 -1.09 -2.01
#